data_9912b0bf37651f24bda9a0fc3cf48f3f
#
_entry.id   9912b0bf37651f24bda9a0fc3cf48f3f
#
_cell.length_a   1.000
_cell.length_b   1.000
_cell.length_c   1.000
_cell.angle_alpha   90.00
_cell.angle_beta   90.00
_cell.angle_gamma   90.00
#
_symmetry.space_group_name_H-M   'P 1'
#
loop_
_entity.id
_entity.type
_entity.pdbx_description
1 polymer ?
#
loop_
_entity_poly.entity_id
_entity_poly.type
_entity_poly.pdbx_seq_one_letter_code
_entity_poly.pdbx_strand_id
1 'polypeptide(L)'
;MTASVGGVPQPDLDEKLEGLRVELRRLGRVVVAFSGGADSAFLAAVAQQVLGAGASAVTAVSPSLAGAEEADCRALAAEWGLSWTPVVTHEMERAAYRVNDSDRCYHCKAELMDVVGPIAESNDAIVVLGVNVDDLGDHRPGQRAADQRGAVFPLVTAGFTKADVREASRMLGLRTWDKPAAACLASRVPYGTEVSVALLSQVERAEASMKRLGFTDLRVRHYGDTARIEVPLDELADVIERRAEVVDAVKASGYAYVTLDLEGFRSGNLNAALESPNT
;
A
#
# COMPACT_ATOMS: atom_id res chain seq x y z
N MET A 1 12.46 3.97 -48.07
CA MET A 1 13.25 4.64 -47.02
C MET A 1 12.31 4.98 -45.90
N THR A 2 12.19 4.10 -44.95
CA THR A 2 11.40 4.33 -43.73
C THR A 2 12.32 4.91 -42.66
N ALA A 3 12.12 6.19 -42.34
CA ALA A 3 12.85 6.84 -41.28
C ALA A 3 12.44 6.20 -39.93
N SER A 4 13.40 5.56 -39.29
CA SER A 4 13.30 5.12 -37.91
C SER A 4 13.17 6.36 -37.03
N VAL A 5 12.04 6.51 -36.37
CA VAL A 5 11.86 7.53 -35.32
C VAL A 5 12.72 7.07 -34.16
N GLY A 6 13.87 7.70 -33.98
CA GLY A 6 14.75 7.48 -32.84
C GLY A 6 14.01 7.82 -31.56
N GLY A 7 13.64 6.80 -30.79
CA GLY A 7 13.14 7.00 -29.43
C GLY A 7 14.23 7.70 -28.61
N VAL A 8 13.84 8.72 -27.85
CA VAL A 8 14.71 9.34 -26.84
C VAL A 8 15.15 8.22 -25.90
N PRO A 9 16.45 8.01 -25.66
CA PRO A 9 16.90 7.01 -24.69
C PRO A 9 16.22 7.27 -23.34
N GLN A 10 15.60 6.26 -22.75
CA GLN A 10 15.11 6.41 -21.38
C GLN A 10 16.31 6.58 -20.46
N PRO A 11 16.24 7.50 -19.47
CA PRO A 11 17.30 7.70 -18.51
C PRO A 11 17.63 6.38 -17.80
N ASP A 12 18.90 6.12 -17.56
CA ASP A 12 19.30 4.96 -16.78
C ASP A 12 18.93 5.12 -15.29
N LEU A 13 19.09 4.07 -14.51
CA LEU A 13 18.67 4.06 -13.10
C LEU A 13 19.45 5.07 -12.25
N ASP A 14 20.74 5.29 -12.55
CA ASP A 14 21.58 6.25 -11.84
C ASP A 14 21.14 7.69 -12.14
N GLU A 15 20.79 8.00 -13.38
CA GLU A 15 20.24 9.28 -13.79
C GLU A 15 18.88 9.55 -13.10
N LYS A 16 17.99 8.55 -13.04
CA LYS A 16 16.72 8.65 -12.32
C LYS A 16 16.93 8.89 -10.82
N LEU A 17 17.89 8.18 -10.22
CA LEU A 17 18.18 8.32 -8.80
C LEU A 17 18.75 9.71 -8.48
N GLU A 18 19.63 10.25 -9.33
CA GLU A 18 20.10 11.65 -9.16
C GLU A 18 18.99 12.65 -9.42
N GLY A 19 18.12 12.42 -10.41
CA GLY A 19 16.91 13.22 -10.64
C GLY A 19 16.00 13.29 -9.41
N LEU A 20 15.78 12.14 -8.73
CA LEU A 20 15.03 12.09 -7.48
C LEU A 20 15.72 12.89 -6.37
N ARG A 21 17.05 12.78 -6.23
CA ARG A 21 17.81 13.55 -5.23
C ARG A 21 17.73 15.05 -5.49
N VAL A 22 17.82 15.47 -6.75
CA VAL A 22 17.68 16.88 -7.15
C VAL A 22 16.28 17.39 -6.82
N GLU A 23 15.24 16.63 -7.13
CA GLU A 23 13.86 17.02 -6.81
C GLU A 23 13.63 17.13 -5.31
N LEU A 24 14.12 16.18 -4.51
CA LEU A 24 14.00 16.26 -3.06
C LEU A 24 14.73 17.49 -2.49
N ARG A 25 15.94 17.81 -2.98
CA ARG A 25 16.66 19.05 -2.57
C ARG A 25 15.86 20.31 -2.94
N ARG A 26 15.20 20.32 -4.10
CA ARG A 26 14.35 21.42 -4.55
C ARG A 26 13.15 21.64 -3.62
N LEU A 27 12.55 20.53 -3.15
CA LEU A 27 11.43 20.56 -2.20
C LEU A 27 11.88 21.03 -0.80
N GLY A 28 13.12 20.79 -0.40
CA GLY A 28 13.73 21.25 0.83
C GLY A 28 13.28 20.50 2.08
N ARG A 29 12.04 20.65 2.50
CA ARG A 29 11.47 19.91 3.64
C ARG A 29 10.27 19.10 3.20
N VAL A 30 10.23 17.83 3.60
CA VAL A 30 9.16 16.92 3.17
C VAL A 30 8.58 16.09 4.32
N VAL A 31 7.28 15.82 4.22
CA VAL A 31 6.58 14.80 5.00
C VAL A 31 6.20 13.67 4.07
N VAL A 32 6.83 12.52 4.22
CA VAL A 32 6.54 11.34 3.41
C VAL A 32 5.32 10.62 3.97
N ALA A 33 4.27 10.45 3.17
CA ALA A 33 3.15 9.55 3.50
C ALA A 33 3.66 8.10 3.42
N PHE A 34 4.01 7.55 4.57
CA PHE A 34 4.78 6.31 4.71
C PHE A 34 3.88 5.13 5.07
N SER A 35 3.68 4.22 4.14
CA SER A 35 2.88 3.00 4.34
C SER A 35 3.74 1.75 4.59
N GLY A 36 5.07 1.88 4.59
CA GLY A 36 5.98 0.74 4.69
C GLY A 36 6.02 -0.19 3.47
N GLY A 37 5.26 0.09 2.41
CA GLY A 37 5.36 -0.59 1.12
C GLY A 37 6.59 -0.14 0.33
N ALA A 38 7.02 -0.93 -0.67
CA ALA A 38 8.27 -0.71 -1.41
C ALA A 38 8.47 0.74 -1.89
N ASP A 39 7.47 1.34 -2.54
CA ASP A 39 7.59 2.68 -3.11
C ASP A 39 7.71 3.78 -2.04
N SER A 40 6.86 3.76 -1.02
CA SER A 40 6.90 4.74 0.08
C SER A 40 8.16 4.58 0.94
N ALA A 41 8.63 3.36 1.11
CA ALA A 41 9.85 3.03 1.82
C ALA A 41 11.09 3.52 1.09
N PHE A 42 11.17 3.29 -0.22
CA PHE A 42 12.23 3.81 -1.07
C PHE A 42 12.27 5.34 -1.02
N LEU A 43 11.12 6.00 -1.24
CA LEU A 43 11.04 7.47 -1.17
C LEU A 43 11.48 8.00 0.19
N ALA A 44 11.04 7.39 1.30
CA ALA A 44 11.39 7.82 2.66
C ALA A 44 12.90 7.64 2.93
N ALA A 45 13.49 6.51 2.52
CA ALA A 45 14.91 6.25 2.70
C ALA A 45 15.77 7.25 1.91
N VAL A 46 15.43 7.52 0.63
CA VAL A 46 16.17 8.50 -0.18
C VAL A 46 15.97 9.92 0.35
N ALA A 47 14.75 10.28 0.78
CA ALA A 47 14.49 11.59 1.38
C ALA A 47 15.33 11.79 2.66
N GLN A 48 15.42 10.78 3.53
CA GLN A 48 16.26 10.81 4.72
C GLN A 48 17.74 10.99 4.38
N GLN A 49 18.25 10.24 3.38
CA GLN A 49 19.64 10.36 2.94
C GLN A 49 19.98 11.75 2.39
N VAL A 50 19.04 12.37 1.66
CA VAL A 50 19.27 13.65 0.97
C VAL A 50 19.05 14.85 1.87
N LEU A 51 18.02 14.82 2.70
CA LEU A 51 17.52 15.97 3.46
C LEU A 51 17.81 15.88 4.96
N GLY A 52 18.18 14.70 5.47
CA GLY A 52 18.42 14.51 6.90
C GLY A 52 17.23 14.99 7.74
N ALA A 53 17.45 15.98 8.61
CA ALA A 53 16.39 16.56 9.44
C ALA A 53 15.29 17.29 8.65
N GLY A 54 15.46 17.51 7.35
CA GLY A 54 14.43 18.06 6.48
C GLY A 54 13.39 17.03 6.03
N ALA A 55 13.65 15.73 6.26
CA ALA A 55 12.72 14.66 5.94
C ALA A 55 12.04 14.12 7.20
N SER A 56 10.72 13.92 7.13
CA SER A 56 9.94 13.19 8.13
C SER A 56 8.99 12.22 7.45
N ALA A 57 8.55 11.21 8.17
CA ALA A 57 7.62 10.20 7.69
C ALA A 57 6.39 10.12 8.59
N VAL A 58 5.21 10.01 7.99
CA VAL A 58 3.94 9.89 8.70
C VAL A 58 3.18 8.67 8.20
N THR A 59 2.74 7.82 9.12
CA THR A 59 1.88 6.67 8.82
C THR A 59 0.48 6.92 9.37
N ALA A 60 -0.51 6.88 8.48
CA ALA A 60 -1.92 6.90 8.89
C ALA A 60 -2.28 5.57 9.57
N VAL A 61 -2.78 5.67 10.80
CA VAL A 61 -3.21 4.52 11.61
C VAL A 61 -4.71 4.57 11.78
N SER A 62 -5.37 3.53 11.32
CA SER A 62 -6.82 3.35 11.43
C SER A 62 -7.16 1.85 11.45
N PRO A 63 -8.42 1.47 11.68
CA PRO A 63 -8.85 0.07 11.56
C PRO A 63 -8.58 -0.59 10.20
N SER A 64 -8.30 0.21 9.16
CA SER A 64 -7.98 -0.28 7.81
C SER A 64 -6.52 -0.71 7.66
N LEU A 65 -5.62 -0.27 8.55
CA LEU A 65 -4.22 -0.67 8.58
C LEU A 65 -4.06 -1.89 9.48
N ALA A 66 -3.47 -2.97 8.96
CA ALA A 66 -3.14 -4.11 9.80
C ALA A 66 -2.07 -3.73 10.83
N GLY A 67 -2.23 -4.17 12.09
CA GLY A 67 -1.27 -3.86 13.16
C GLY A 67 0.15 -4.33 12.86
N ALA A 68 0.31 -5.43 12.11
CA ALA A 68 1.61 -5.90 11.65
C ALA A 68 2.29 -4.90 10.68
N GLU A 69 1.53 -4.20 9.85
CA GLU A 69 2.08 -3.17 8.93
C GLU A 69 2.50 -1.91 9.70
N GLU A 70 1.74 -1.50 10.72
CA GLU A 70 2.17 -0.41 11.61
C GLU A 70 3.46 -0.76 12.35
N ALA A 71 3.55 -1.98 12.89
CA ALA A 71 4.76 -2.45 13.56
C ALA A 71 5.97 -2.48 12.62
N ASP A 72 5.77 -2.89 11.35
CA ASP A 72 6.83 -2.87 10.35
C ASP A 72 7.25 -1.44 9.96
N CYS A 73 6.30 -0.51 9.80
CA CYS A 73 6.61 0.92 9.61
C CYS A 73 7.49 1.47 10.74
N ARG A 74 7.15 1.15 11.99
CA ARG A 74 7.93 1.55 13.18
C ARG A 74 9.33 0.96 13.15
N ALA A 75 9.47 -0.32 12.80
CA ALA A 75 10.75 -1.01 12.71
C ALA A 75 11.65 -0.42 11.60
N LEU A 76 11.08 -0.18 10.40
CA LEU A 76 11.79 0.46 9.29
C LEU A 76 12.25 1.88 9.64
N ALA A 77 11.38 2.65 10.30
CA ALA A 77 11.72 4.01 10.72
C ALA A 77 12.90 4.02 11.70
N ALA A 78 12.89 3.11 12.68
CA ALA A 78 13.99 2.96 13.63
C ALA A 78 15.30 2.50 12.95
N GLU A 79 15.20 1.54 12.03
CA GLU A 79 16.34 1.01 11.27
C GLU A 79 17.04 2.09 10.44
N TRP A 80 16.26 2.98 9.81
CA TRP A 80 16.79 4.00 8.90
C TRP A 80 16.95 5.39 9.56
N GLY A 81 16.67 5.52 10.85
CA GLY A 81 16.76 6.81 11.57
C GLY A 81 15.77 7.85 11.06
N LEU A 82 14.59 7.43 10.54
CA LEU A 82 13.55 8.35 10.09
C LEU A 82 12.89 9.04 11.27
N SER A 83 12.67 10.36 11.15
CA SER A 83 11.72 11.08 12.01
C SER A 83 10.31 10.62 11.67
N TRP A 84 9.79 9.63 12.38
CA TRP A 84 8.52 8.98 12.08
C TRP A 84 7.46 9.25 13.14
N THR A 85 6.22 9.50 12.67
CA THR A 85 5.06 9.74 13.54
C THR A 85 3.85 8.96 13.03
N PRO A 86 3.25 8.08 13.84
CA PRO A 86 1.93 7.54 13.56
C PRO A 86 0.86 8.61 13.82
N VAL A 87 -0.10 8.74 12.91
CA VAL A 87 -1.24 9.67 13.06
C VAL A 87 -2.54 8.90 12.92
N VAL A 88 -3.46 9.14 13.84
CA VAL A 88 -4.80 8.53 13.76
C VAL A 88 -5.59 9.21 12.65
N THR A 89 -6.22 8.41 11.80
CA THR A 89 -7.13 8.87 10.75
C THR A 89 -8.53 8.31 10.98
N HIS A 90 -9.55 9.07 10.56
CA HIS A 90 -10.95 8.86 10.89
C HIS A 90 -11.81 8.54 9.65
N GLU A 91 -11.23 7.93 8.61
CA GLU A 91 -11.96 7.58 7.39
C GLU A 91 -13.18 6.68 7.69
N MET A 92 -13.13 5.87 8.75
CA MET A 92 -14.27 5.05 9.19
C MET A 92 -15.48 5.85 9.67
N GLU A 93 -15.31 7.12 10.01
CA GLU A 93 -16.40 8.03 10.37
C GLU A 93 -17.10 8.61 9.13
N ARG A 94 -16.43 8.59 7.98
CA ARG A 94 -16.97 9.05 6.70
C ARG A 94 -17.94 8.03 6.10
N ALA A 95 -19.21 8.38 5.97
CA ALA A 95 -20.21 7.49 5.37
C ALA A 95 -19.81 7.02 3.97
N ALA A 96 -19.26 7.92 3.14
CA ALA A 96 -18.80 7.60 1.79
C ALA A 96 -17.65 6.57 1.76
N TYR A 97 -16.79 6.54 2.78
CA TYR A 97 -15.78 5.48 2.91
C TYR A 97 -16.42 4.13 3.27
N ARG A 98 -17.37 4.13 4.24
CA ARG A 98 -18.00 2.87 4.71
C ARG A 98 -18.85 2.19 3.64
N VAL A 99 -19.48 2.94 2.75
CA VAL A 99 -20.24 2.39 1.60
C VAL A 99 -19.39 1.44 0.77
N ASN A 100 -18.07 1.61 0.79
CA ASN A 100 -17.14 0.72 0.10
C ASN A 100 -17.39 0.65 -1.41
N ASP A 101 -17.53 1.80 -2.04
CA ASP A 101 -17.67 1.93 -3.47
C ASP A 101 -16.28 2.01 -4.16
N SER A 102 -16.28 2.06 -5.48
CA SER A 102 -15.08 2.16 -6.33
C SER A 102 -14.20 3.38 -5.99
N ASP A 103 -14.74 4.43 -5.41
CA ASP A 103 -14.04 5.64 -4.96
C ASP A 103 -13.61 5.62 -3.48
N ARG A 104 -13.80 4.51 -2.73
CA ARG A 104 -13.39 4.38 -1.33
C ARG A 104 -11.96 4.88 -1.09
N CYS A 105 -11.03 4.56 -2.02
CA CYS A 105 -9.64 5.00 -1.92
C CYS A 105 -9.48 6.52 -2.03
N TYR A 106 -10.39 7.21 -2.71
CA TYR A 106 -10.43 8.68 -2.73
C TYR A 106 -10.69 9.23 -1.32
N HIS A 107 -11.72 8.71 -0.64
CA HIS A 107 -12.08 9.14 0.71
C HIS A 107 -11.00 8.85 1.75
N CYS A 108 -10.33 7.69 1.63
CA CYS A 108 -9.19 7.33 2.47
C CYS A 108 -8.01 8.32 2.28
N LYS A 109 -7.65 8.62 1.04
CA LYS A 109 -6.53 9.55 0.77
C LYS A 109 -6.89 11.01 1.08
N ALA A 110 -8.15 11.38 0.90
CA ALA A 110 -8.66 12.68 1.33
C ALA A 110 -8.46 12.87 2.84
N GLU A 111 -8.87 11.87 3.65
CA GLU A 111 -8.66 11.88 5.09
C GLU A 111 -7.19 11.95 5.47
N LEU A 112 -6.34 11.13 4.84
CA LEU A 112 -4.90 11.20 5.06
C LEU A 112 -4.36 12.62 4.87
N MET A 113 -4.73 13.28 3.76
CA MET A 113 -4.25 14.62 3.45
C MET A 113 -4.83 15.68 4.39
N ASP A 114 -6.09 15.53 4.82
CA ASP A 114 -6.72 16.43 5.78
C ASP A 114 -6.02 16.37 7.16
N VAL A 115 -5.41 15.22 7.53
CA VAL A 115 -4.64 15.05 8.77
C VAL A 115 -3.17 15.42 8.59
N VAL A 116 -2.53 15.04 7.48
CA VAL A 116 -1.08 15.25 7.29
C VAL A 116 -0.76 16.65 6.78
N GLY A 117 -1.67 17.27 6.03
CA GLY A 117 -1.49 18.63 5.51
C GLY A 117 -1.13 19.67 6.59
N PRO A 118 -1.92 19.82 7.67
CA PRO A 118 -1.60 20.72 8.77
C PRO A 118 -0.26 20.41 9.46
N ILE A 119 0.12 19.13 9.53
CA ILE A 119 1.43 18.73 10.09
C ILE A 119 2.56 19.24 9.18
N ALA A 120 2.40 19.06 7.86
CA ALA A 120 3.38 19.53 6.90
C ALA A 120 3.49 21.07 6.91
N GLU A 121 2.37 21.77 6.89
CA GLU A 121 2.31 23.24 6.97
C GLU A 121 3.01 23.78 8.23
N SER A 122 2.77 23.18 9.40
CA SER A 122 3.39 23.60 10.65
C SER A 122 4.91 23.41 10.69
N ASN A 123 5.45 22.56 9.79
CA ASN A 123 6.87 22.27 9.65
C ASN A 123 7.51 22.93 8.41
N ASP A 124 6.76 23.79 7.71
CA ASP A 124 7.18 24.37 6.43
C ASP A 124 7.66 23.29 5.45
N ALA A 125 6.89 22.20 5.36
CA ALA A 125 7.21 21.01 4.59
C ALA A 125 6.12 20.69 3.56
N ILE A 126 6.49 19.94 2.53
CA ILE A 126 5.59 19.49 1.47
C ILE A 126 5.27 18.01 1.69
N VAL A 127 3.99 17.63 1.56
CA VAL A 127 3.57 16.23 1.61
C VAL A 127 3.98 15.53 0.31
N VAL A 128 4.72 14.43 0.42
CA VAL A 128 5.12 13.61 -0.73
C VAL A 128 4.63 12.17 -0.61
N LEU A 129 4.21 11.58 -1.73
CA LEU A 129 3.72 10.21 -1.81
C LEU A 129 4.60 9.37 -2.74
N GLY A 130 4.79 8.11 -2.39
CA GLY A 130 5.51 7.10 -3.19
C GLY A 130 4.64 6.58 -4.36
N VAL A 131 4.17 7.48 -5.22
CA VAL A 131 3.49 7.16 -6.48
C VAL A 131 4.55 7.08 -7.57
N ASN A 132 4.56 6.02 -8.37
CA ASN A 132 5.48 5.80 -9.48
C ASN A 132 4.79 5.93 -10.84
N VAL A 133 5.54 5.86 -11.95
CA VAL A 133 5.02 6.06 -13.30
C VAL A 133 3.98 5.01 -13.70
N ASP A 134 4.16 3.74 -13.29
CA ASP A 134 3.20 2.67 -13.60
C ASP A 134 1.85 2.87 -12.93
N ASP A 135 1.81 3.67 -11.87
CA ASP A 135 0.57 3.99 -11.17
C ASP A 135 -0.30 5.02 -11.92
N LEU A 136 0.24 5.76 -12.89
CA LEU A 136 -0.48 6.81 -13.62
C LEU A 136 -1.48 6.26 -14.65
N GLY A 137 -1.27 5.03 -15.13
CA GLY A 137 -2.12 4.37 -16.12
C GLY A 137 -3.35 3.66 -15.54
N ASP A 138 -3.48 3.61 -14.22
CA ASP A 138 -4.50 2.84 -13.52
C ASP A 138 -5.59 3.76 -12.92
N HIS A 139 -6.80 3.21 -12.74
CA HIS A 139 -7.87 3.94 -12.05
C HIS A 139 -7.55 4.02 -10.54
N ARG A 140 -6.91 5.13 -10.14
CA ARG A 140 -6.49 5.35 -8.74
C ARG A 140 -7.10 6.62 -8.15
N PRO A 141 -8.36 6.56 -7.72
CA PRO A 141 -9.05 7.72 -7.15
C PRO A 141 -8.31 8.35 -5.96
N GLY A 142 -7.55 7.55 -5.21
CA GLY A 142 -6.74 8.05 -4.10
C GLY A 142 -5.61 8.99 -4.51
N GLN A 143 -4.97 8.77 -5.66
CA GLN A 143 -3.94 9.69 -6.17
C GLN A 143 -4.55 11.04 -6.52
N ARG A 144 -5.70 11.04 -7.19
CA ARG A 144 -6.45 12.27 -7.50
C ARG A 144 -6.80 13.06 -6.22
N ALA A 145 -7.21 12.36 -5.15
CA ALA A 145 -7.51 13.02 -3.89
C ALA A 145 -6.29 13.68 -3.25
N ALA A 146 -5.12 13.06 -3.36
CA ALA A 146 -3.85 13.58 -2.84
C ALA A 146 -3.35 14.77 -3.67
N ASP A 147 -3.37 14.65 -5.00
CA ASP A 147 -2.98 15.71 -5.94
C ASP A 147 -3.83 16.99 -5.74
N GLN A 148 -5.15 16.83 -5.66
CA GLN A 148 -6.08 17.94 -5.38
C GLN A 148 -5.81 18.66 -4.06
N ARG A 149 -5.07 18.06 -3.14
CA ARG A 149 -4.68 18.61 -1.83
C ARG A 149 -3.22 18.99 -1.75
N GLY A 150 -2.55 19.11 -2.90
CA GLY A 150 -1.19 19.63 -2.99
C GLY A 150 -0.08 18.61 -2.67
N ALA A 151 -0.37 17.32 -2.65
CA ALA A 151 0.69 16.32 -2.54
C ALA A 151 1.56 16.27 -3.80
N VAL A 152 2.85 16.02 -3.63
CA VAL A 152 3.83 15.91 -4.73
C VAL A 152 4.26 14.44 -4.87
N PHE A 153 4.57 14.04 -6.11
CA PHE A 153 4.95 12.69 -6.49
C PHE A 153 6.39 12.63 -7.04
N PRO A 154 7.43 12.69 -6.20
CA PRO A 154 8.82 12.82 -6.66
C PRO A 154 9.30 11.64 -7.52
N LEU A 155 8.78 10.41 -7.30
CA LEU A 155 9.12 9.25 -8.11
C LEU A 155 8.59 9.39 -9.54
N VAL A 156 7.40 9.99 -9.72
CA VAL A 156 6.85 10.30 -11.05
C VAL A 156 7.72 11.36 -11.74
N THR A 157 8.05 12.44 -11.04
CA THR A 157 8.91 13.50 -11.57
C THR A 157 10.27 12.98 -12.04
N ALA A 158 10.84 12.02 -11.29
CA ALA A 158 12.12 11.39 -11.64
C ALA A 158 11.98 10.18 -12.61
N GLY A 159 10.76 9.86 -13.06
CA GLY A 159 10.52 8.80 -14.05
C GLY A 159 10.69 7.37 -13.55
N PHE A 160 10.51 7.12 -12.24
CA PHE A 160 10.62 5.78 -11.67
C PHE A 160 9.42 4.90 -11.99
N THR A 161 9.68 3.71 -12.54
CA THR A 161 8.73 2.60 -12.61
C THR A 161 8.81 1.74 -11.34
N LYS A 162 7.87 0.79 -11.15
CA LYS A 162 7.94 -0.18 -10.05
C LYS A 162 9.21 -1.04 -10.11
N ALA A 163 9.65 -1.39 -11.32
CA ALA A 163 10.88 -2.13 -11.52
C ALA A 163 12.11 -1.32 -11.07
N ASP A 164 12.15 -0.04 -11.46
CA ASP A 164 13.23 0.86 -11.04
C ASP A 164 13.28 1.04 -9.52
N VAL A 165 12.11 1.22 -8.86
CA VAL A 165 12.03 1.34 -7.40
C VAL A 165 12.59 0.09 -6.72
N ARG A 166 12.22 -1.11 -7.19
CA ARG A 166 12.72 -2.37 -6.63
C ARG A 166 14.22 -2.53 -6.81
N GLU A 167 14.72 -2.27 -8.01
CA GLU A 167 16.17 -2.38 -8.30
C GLU A 167 16.97 -1.34 -7.52
N ALA A 168 16.56 -0.08 -7.48
CA ALA A 168 17.21 0.95 -6.69
C ALA A 168 17.15 0.63 -5.18
N SER A 169 16.02 0.11 -4.68
CA SER A 169 15.91 -0.35 -3.30
C SER A 169 16.89 -1.49 -2.98
N ARG A 170 17.04 -2.44 -3.91
CA ARG A 170 18.00 -3.56 -3.77
C ARG A 170 19.44 -3.04 -3.74
N MET A 171 19.79 -2.10 -4.64
CA MET A 171 21.12 -1.47 -4.67
C MET A 171 21.45 -0.70 -3.39
N LEU A 172 20.42 -0.06 -2.78
CA LEU A 172 20.57 0.65 -1.51
C LEU A 172 20.49 -0.26 -0.28
N GLY A 173 20.30 -1.57 -0.45
CA GLY A 173 20.19 -2.55 0.65
C GLY A 173 18.91 -2.42 1.48
N LEU A 174 17.85 -1.84 0.92
CA LEU A 174 16.57 -1.70 1.62
C LEU A 174 15.84 -3.05 1.63
N ARG A 175 15.50 -3.56 2.82
CA ARG A 175 14.82 -4.86 2.97
C ARG A 175 13.41 -4.90 2.38
N THR A 176 12.88 -3.76 1.98
CA THR A 176 11.56 -3.62 1.35
C THR A 176 11.56 -3.77 -0.17
N TRP A 177 12.72 -4.06 -0.78
CA TRP A 177 12.89 -4.10 -2.24
C TRP A 177 11.96 -5.10 -2.94
N ASP A 178 11.67 -6.24 -2.32
CA ASP A 178 10.79 -7.30 -2.82
C ASP A 178 9.46 -7.39 -2.07
N LYS A 179 9.21 -6.46 -1.12
CA LYS A 179 7.99 -6.50 -0.30
C LYS A 179 6.75 -6.50 -1.20
N PRO A 180 5.83 -7.47 -1.01
CA PRO A 180 4.55 -7.48 -1.71
C PRO A 180 3.73 -6.23 -1.42
N ALA A 181 2.85 -5.84 -2.36
CA ALA A 181 1.98 -4.71 -2.15
C ALA A 181 1.04 -4.94 -0.95
N ALA A 182 1.27 -4.18 0.12
CA ALA A 182 0.42 -4.20 1.31
C ALA A 182 -0.83 -3.36 1.06
N ALA A 183 -1.90 -4.01 0.58
CA ALA A 183 -3.19 -3.36 0.45
C ALA A 183 -3.89 -3.30 1.82
N CYS A 184 -4.67 -2.24 2.08
CA CYS A 184 -5.42 -2.07 3.33
C CYS A 184 -6.42 -3.21 3.56
N LEU A 185 -6.80 -3.48 4.82
CA LEU A 185 -7.76 -4.53 5.17
C LEU A 185 -9.10 -4.37 4.46
N ALA A 186 -9.55 -3.14 4.21
CA ALA A 186 -10.78 -2.89 3.46
C ALA A 186 -10.76 -3.43 2.02
N SER A 187 -9.58 -3.68 1.44
CA SER A 187 -9.46 -4.34 0.14
C SER A 187 -9.85 -5.83 0.16
N ARG A 188 -10.09 -6.42 1.33
CA ARG A 188 -10.58 -7.80 1.48
C ARG A 188 -12.11 -7.87 1.42
N VAL A 189 -12.76 -6.72 1.45
CA VAL A 189 -14.22 -6.59 1.49
C VAL A 189 -14.71 -6.29 0.07
N PRO A 190 -15.64 -7.07 -0.50
CA PRO A 190 -16.21 -6.81 -1.81
C PRO A 190 -16.86 -5.42 -1.89
N TYR A 191 -16.76 -4.78 -3.05
CA TYR A 191 -17.46 -3.51 -3.27
C TYR A 191 -18.95 -3.64 -2.99
N GLY A 192 -19.54 -2.60 -2.41
CA GLY A 192 -20.96 -2.57 -2.00
C GLY A 192 -21.26 -3.25 -0.67
N THR A 193 -20.29 -3.96 -0.08
CA THR A 193 -20.40 -4.44 1.31
C THR A 193 -19.87 -3.36 2.25
N GLU A 194 -20.70 -2.89 3.19
CA GLU A 194 -20.33 -1.82 4.11
C GLU A 194 -19.12 -2.24 4.98
N VAL A 195 -18.11 -1.38 5.03
CA VAL A 195 -16.94 -1.59 5.87
C VAL A 195 -17.23 -1.15 7.30
N SER A 196 -16.94 -2.04 8.26
CA SER A 196 -17.03 -1.74 9.69
C SER A 196 -15.77 -2.15 10.43
N VAL A 197 -15.52 -1.54 11.59
CA VAL A 197 -14.38 -1.89 12.46
C VAL A 197 -14.40 -3.38 12.83
N ALA A 198 -15.59 -3.91 13.15
CA ALA A 198 -15.75 -5.32 13.52
C ALA A 198 -15.36 -6.26 12.38
N LEU A 199 -15.79 -5.93 11.15
CA LEU A 199 -15.45 -6.69 9.94
C LEU A 199 -13.95 -6.66 9.65
N LEU A 200 -13.34 -5.47 9.67
CA LEU A 200 -11.89 -5.34 9.42
C LEU A 200 -11.08 -6.11 10.46
N SER A 201 -11.46 -6.02 11.74
CA SER A 201 -10.83 -6.79 12.81
C SER A 201 -11.00 -8.31 12.65
N GLN A 202 -12.16 -8.77 12.13
CA GLN A 202 -12.38 -10.18 11.82
C GLN A 202 -11.43 -10.66 10.72
N VAL A 203 -11.30 -9.90 9.63
CA VAL A 203 -10.37 -10.19 8.52
C VAL A 203 -8.93 -10.21 9.03
N GLU A 204 -8.53 -9.21 9.81
CA GLU A 204 -7.18 -9.12 10.36
C GLU A 204 -6.84 -10.33 11.23
N ARG A 205 -7.74 -10.73 12.14
CA ARG A 205 -7.53 -11.94 12.98
C ARG A 205 -7.38 -13.20 12.14
N ALA A 206 -8.17 -13.34 11.06
CA ALA A 206 -8.08 -14.47 10.15
C ALA A 206 -6.72 -14.50 9.43
N GLU A 207 -6.29 -13.38 8.82
CA GLU A 207 -4.97 -13.29 8.17
C GLU A 207 -3.82 -13.52 9.17
N ALA A 208 -3.90 -12.95 10.37
CA ALA A 208 -2.91 -13.15 11.43
C ALA A 208 -2.84 -14.61 11.88
N SER A 209 -3.97 -15.32 11.94
CA SER A 209 -3.97 -16.75 12.29
C SER A 209 -3.32 -17.63 11.21
N MET A 210 -3.56 -17.32 9.93
CA MET A 210 -2.90 -17.99 8.80
C MET A 210 -1.39 -17.72 8.78
N LYS A 211 -0.97 -16.49 9.08
CA LYS A 211 0.46 -16.15 9.20
C LYS A 211 1.15 -16.91 10.32
N ARG A 212 0.47 -17.14 11.45
CA ARG A 212 1.01 -18.00 12.54
C ARG A 212 1.18 -19.47 12.14
N LEU A 213 0.41 -19.93 11.15
CA LEU A 213 0.58 -21.26 10.56
C LEU A 213 1.72 -21.30 9.53
N GLY A 214 2.35 -20.16 9.19
CA GLY A 214 3.48 -20.06 8.29
C GLY A 214 3.14 -19.60 6.87
N PHE A 215 1.86 -19.39 6.55
CA PHE A 215 1.45 -18.81 5.28
C PHE A 215 1.67 -17.29 5.32
N THR A 216 2.56 -16.76 4.50
CA THR A 216 2.97 -15.34 4.59
C THR A 216 2.29 -14.45 3.55
N ASP A 217 2.25 -14.90 2.31
CA ASP A 217 1.62 -14.20 1.19
C ASP A 217 0.19 -14.68 0.99
N LEU A 218 -0.74 -14.09 1.73
CA LEU A 218 -2.14 -14.51 1.69
C LEU A 218 -3.10 -13.34 1.74
N ARG A 219 -4.35 -13.63 1.38
CA ARG A 219 -5.51 -12.77 1.66
C ARG A 219 -6.66 -13.61 2.16
N VAL A 220 -7.39 -13.09 3.14
CA VAL A 220 -8.68 -13.64 3.56
C VAL A 220 -9.77 -12.65 3.12
N ARG A 221 -10.50 -13.01 2.06
CA ARG A 221 -11.61 -12.20 1.54
C ARG A 221 -12.87 -12.48 2.33
N HIS A 222 -13.59 -11.42 2.62
CA HIS A 222 -14.85 -11.47 3.37
C HIS A 222 -16.07 -11.59 2.44
N TYR A 223 -16.86 -12.63 2.61
CA TYR A 223 -18.14 -12.82 1.93
C TYR A 223 -19.20 -13.20 2.97
N GLY A 224 -19.59 -12.24 3.82
CA GLY A 224 -20.53 -12.50 4.92
C GLY A 224 -19.97 -13.53 5.90
N ASP A 225 -20.65 -14.67 6.02
CA ASP A 225 -20.22 -15.76 6.91
C ASP A 225 -19.06 -16.60 6.35
N THR A 226 -18.61 -16.33 5.13
CA THR A 226 -17.60 -17.11 4.42
C THR A 226 -16.29 -16.36 4.32
N ALA A 227 -15.20 -16.99 4.75
CA ALA A 227 -13.84 -16.59 4.45
C ALA A 227 -13.37 -17.28 3.16
N ARG A 228 -12.92 -16.53 2.15
CA ARG A 228 -12.21 -17.08 1.00
C ARG A 228 -10.73 -16.80 1.15
N ILE A 229 -9.95 -17.87 1.29
CA ILE A 229 -8.49 -17.83 1.43
C ILE A 229 -7.87 -17.77 0.04
N GLU A 230 -6.97 -16.84 -0.18
CA GLU A 230 -6.10 -16.74 -1.36
C GLU A 230 -4.66 -16.88 -0.87
N VAL A 231 -3.92 -17.88 -1.38
CA VAL A 231 -2.48 -18.11 -1.17
C VAL A 231 -1.79 -18.27 -2.53
N PRO A 232 -0.46 -18.18 -2.63
CA PRO A 232 0.27 -18.54 -3.84
C PRO A 232 -0.11 -19.94 -4.36
N LEU A 233 -0.05 -20.15 -5.66
CA LEU A 233 -0.47 -21.44 -6.29
C LEU A 233 0.33 -22.63 -5.77
N ASP A 234 1.59 -22.44 -5.45
CA ASP A 234 2.49 -23.46 -4.89
C ASP A 234 2.17 -23.80 -3.42
N GLU A 235 1.46 -22.93 -2.69
CA GLU A 235 1.01 -23.18 -1.31
C GLU A 235 -0.38 -23.85 -1.23
N LEU A 236 -1.13 -23.99 -2.34
CA LEU A 236 -2.48 -24.59 -2.32
C LEU A 236 -2.48 -26.00 -1.75
N ALA A 237 -1.50 -26.81 -2.11
CA ALA A 237 -1.38 -28.19 -1.63
C ALA A 237 -1.19 -28.23 -0.10
N ASP A 238 -0.36 -27.36 0.45
CA ASP A 238 -0.07 -27.27 1.88
C ASP A 238 -1.32 -26.84 2.68
N VAL A 239 -2.12 -25.91 2.13
CA VAL A 239 -3.41 -25.51 2.75
C VAL A 239 -4.35 -26.70 2.83
N ILE A 240 -4.45 -27.52 1.77
CA ILE A 240 -5.32 -28.69 1.72
C ILE A 240 -4.82 -29.78 2.68
N GLU A 241 -3.53 -30.03 2.72
CA GLU A 241 -2.91 -31.02 3.62
C GLU A 241 -3.16 -30.65 5.09
N ARG A 242 -3.02 -29.38 5.41
CA ARG A 242 -3.22 -28.83 6.77
C ARG A 242 -4.63 -28.28 7.00
N ARG A 243 -5.61 -28.71 6.21
CA ARG A 243 -6.98 -28.14 6.22
C ARG A 243 -7.65 -28.04 7.58
N ALA A 244 -7.40 -28.98 8.48
CA ALA A 244 -8.01 -28.97 9.83
C ALA A 244 -7.50 -27.77 10.63
N GLU A 245 -6.17 -27.55 10.65
CA GLU A 245 -5.55 -26.41 11.34
C GLU A 245 -5.99 -25.09 10.75
N VAL A 246 -6.05 -25.01 9.40
CA VAL A 246 -6.46 -23.81 8.67
C VAL A 246 -7.93 -23.46 8.96
N VAL A 247 -8.82 -24.46 8.90
CA VAL A 247 -10.26 -24.28 9.18
C VAL A 247 -10.48 -23.81 10.60
N ASP A 248 -9.83 -24.46 11.59
CA ASP A 248 -9.96 -24.09 13.01
C ASP A 248 -9.44 -22.67 13.26
N ALA A 249 -8.28 -22.33 12.70
CA ALA A 249 -7.66 -21.01 12.86
C ALA A 249 -8.53 -19.88 12.28
N VAL A 250 -9.12 -20.08 11.09
CA VAL A 250 -9.96 -19.06 10.42
C VAL A 250 -11.33 -18.97 11.09
N LYS A 251 -11.94 -20.10 11.49
CA LYS A 251 -13.22 -20.11 12.20
C LYS A 251 -13.13 -19.44 13.56
N ALA A 252 -11.99 -19.54 14.25
CA ALA A 252 -11.75 -18.81 15.49
C ALA A 252 -11.84 -17.29 15.35
N SER A 253 -11.76 -16.76 14.10
CA SER A 253 -11.96 -15.34 13.80
C SER A 253 -13.42 -14.95 13.66
N GLY A 254 -14.36 -15.92 13.67
CA GLY A 254 -15.81 -15.68 13.60
C GLY A 254 -16.46 -16.04 12.26
N TYR A 255 -15.74 -16.68 11.32
CA TYR A 255 -16.33 -17.18 10.07
C TYR A 255 -17.01 -18.54 10.28
N ALA A 256 -18.18 -18.74 9.66
CA ALA A 256 -18.87 -20.03 9.66
C ALA A 256 -18.30 -20.99 8.61
N TYR A 257 -17.92 -20.47 7.46
CA TYR A 257 -17.42 -21.23 6.32
C TYR A 257 -16.02 -20.75 5.92
N VAL A 258 -15.19 -21.72 5.49
CA VAL A 258 -13.84 -21.46 5.01
C VAL A 258 -13.72 -22.10 3.63
N THR A 259 -13.33 -21.32 2.63
CA THR A 259 -13.12 -21.73 1.26
C THR A 259 -11.71 -21.38 0.79
N LEU A 260 -11.20 -22.13 -0.17
CA LEU A 260 -9.91 -21.88 -0.81
C LEU A 260 -10.15 -21.44 -2.26
N ASP A 261 -9.53 -20.35 -2.67
CA ASP A 261 -9.55 -19.89 -4.05
C ASP A 261 -8.54 -20.71 -4.87
N LEU A 262 -9.04 -21.47 -5.84
CA LEU A 262 -8.21 -22.33 -6.70
C LEU A 262 -7.38 -21.55 -7.74
N GLU A 263 -7.73 -20.29 -8.01
CA GLU A 263 -6.94 -19.40 -8.87
C GLU A 263 -5.74 -18.77 -8.11
N GLY A 264 -5.71 -18.94 -6.80
CA GLY A 264 -4.66 -18.47 -5.93
C GLY A 264 -4.64 -16.95 -5.71
N PHE A 265 -3.60 -16.48 -5.02
CA PHE A 265 -3.42 -15.06 -4.75
C PHE A 265 -2.99 -14.29 -6.00
N ARG A 266 -3.75 -13.25 -6.34
CA ARG A 266 -3.46 -12.31 -7.44
C ARG A 266 -3.61 -10.87 -6.97
N SER A 267 -2.61 -10.05 -7.28
CA SER A 267 -2.71 -8.60 -7.03
C SER A 267 -3.81 -7.99 -7.92
N GLY A 268 -4.64 -7.11 -7.35
CA GLY A 268 -5.70 -6.42 -8.10
C GLY A 268 -6.99 -7.22 -8.33
N ASN A 269 -7.11 -8.44 -7.81
CA ASN A 269 -8.26 -9.33 -8.03
C ASN A 269 -9.63 -8.70 -7.69
N LEU A 270 -9.69 -7.76 -6.76
CA LEU A 270 -10.94 -7.05 -6.42
C LEU A 270 -11.41 -6.14 -7.57
N ASN A 271 -10.50 -5.55 -8.34
CA ASN A 271 -10.82 -4.66 -9.45
C ASN A 271 -11.36 -5.40 -10.68
N ALA A 272 -11.03 -6.69 -10.84
CA ALA A 272 -11.57 -7.51 -11.91
C ALA A 272 -13.12 -7.58 -11.88
N ALA A 273 -13.71 -7.44 -10.69
CA ALA A 273 -15.17 -7.37 -10.54
C ALA A 273 -15.77 -6.05 -11.07
N LEU A 274 -14.98 -4.98 -11.24
CA LEU A 274 -15.42 -3.71 -11.83
C LEU A 274 -15.35 -3.71 -13.37
N GLU A 275 -14.55 -4.60 -13.95
CA GLU A 275 -14.35 -4.72 -15.40
C GLU A 275 -15.33 -5.68 -16.08
N SER A 276 -16.02 -6.53 -15.29
CA SER A 276 -17.05 -7.43 -15.80
C SER A 276 -18.38 -6.69 -15.84
N PRO A 277 -18.94 -6.36 -17.03
CA PRO A 277 -20.29 -5.86 -17.11
C PRO A 277 -21.24 -6.94 -16.56
N ASN A 278 -22.09 -6.57 -15.62
CA ASN A 278 -23.19 -7.43 -15.15
C ASN A 278 -23.91 -8.03 -16.35
N THR A 279 -23.75 -9.35 -16.55
CA THR A 279 -24.61 -10.18 -17.40
C THR A 279 -25.88 -10.50 -16.64
#